data_9f85dda529301be391f7c0fefdb8e638
#
_entry.id   9f85dda529301be391f7c0fefdb8e638
#
_cell.length_a   1.000
_cell.length_b   1.000
_cell.length_c   1.000
_cell.angle_alpha   90.00
_cell.angle_beta   90.00
_cell.angle_gamma   90.00
#
_symmetry.space_group_name_H-M   'P 1'
#
loop_
_entity.id
_entity.type
_entity.pdbx_description
1 polymer ?
#
loop_
_entity_poly.entity_id
_entity_poly.type
_entity_poly.pdbx_seq_one_letter_code
_entity_poly.pdbx_strand_id
1 'polypeptide(L)'
;MTMKKVSGDLAKNRDYLDRQLGVGESFDVLYRNVEIGKKNAALYMIDGFCKDEVMQKLLQHFIGITKEQMPEDAAEMSRQLVPYGEVDLCGDLDEICRQVMSGVTALLLEGYEQGILIDARTYPARSVGEPEKDKVLRGSKDGFVETIVFNTALIRRRIRSTQLRMEMLQAGKTSHTDICLLY
;
A
#
# COMPACT_ATOMS: atom_id res chain seq x y z
N MET A 1 10.59 15.95 -16.68
CA MET A 1 10.50 14.52 -16.34
C MET A 1 9.49 13.86 -17.28
N THR A 2 9.87 12.83 -18.01
CA THR A 2 8.95 12.15 -18.92
C THR A 2 7.99 11.31 -18.06
N MET A 3 6.69 11.60 -18.11
CA MET A 3 5.66 10.85 -17.39
C MET A 3 5.72 9.36 -17.79
N LYS A 4 5.79 8.48 -16.82
CA LYS A 4 5.79 7.02 -17.00
C LYS A 4 4.34 6.53 -17.01
N LYS A 5 3.75 6.40 -18.18
CA LYS A 5 2.35 5.99 -18.32
C LYS A 5 2.13 4.52 -17.95
N VAL A 6 1.00 4.26 -17.32
CA VAL A 6 0.47 2.89 -17.18
C VAL A 6 0.19 2.32 -18.58
N SER A 7 0.64 1.12 -18.82
CA SER A 7 0.38 0.40 -20.08
C SER A 7 -0.57 -0.78 -19.84
N GLY A 8 -1.20 -1.27 -20.91
CA GLY A 8 -2.00 -2.51 -20.84
C GLY A 8 -1.19 -3.77 -20.49
N ASP A 9 0.14 -3.71 -20.51
CA ASP A 9 1.05 -4.80 -20.14
C ASP A 9 1.35 -4.72 -18.64
N LEU A 10 0.71 -5.57 -17.86
CA LEU A 10 0.85 -5.58 -16.40
C LEU A 10 2.28 -5.89 -15.97
N ALA A 11 3.02 -6.72 -16.71
CA ALA A 11 4.39 -7.08 -16.35
C ALA A 11 5.33 -5.87 -16.40
N LYS A 12 5.19 -5.01 -17.42
CA LYS A 12 5.97 -3.76 -17.51
C LYS A 12 5.65 -2.78 -16.40
N ASN A 13 4.37 -2.65 -16.05
CA ASN A 13 3.95 -1.79 -14.95
C ASN A 13 4.53 -2.29 -13.63
N ARG A 14 4.47 -3.60 -13.40
CA ARG A 14 5.03 -4.24 -12.21
C ARG A 14 6.54 -4.05 -12.10
N ASP A 15 7.29 -4.33 -13.16
CA ASP A 15 8.76 -4.14 -13.17
C ASP A 15 9.16 -2.72 -12.78
N TYR A 16 8.34 -1.75 -13.14
CA TYR A 16 8.58 -0.37 -12.75
C TYR A 16 8.24 -0.13 -11.28
N LEU A 17 7.03 -0.49 -10.87
CA LEU A 17 6.54 -0.27 -9.50
C LEU A 17 7.38 -1.04 -8.47
N ASP A 18 7.71 -2.31 -8.74
CA ASP A 18 8.50 -3.15 -7.84
C ASP A 18 9.86 -2.51 -7.53
N ARG A 19 10.54 -1.97 -8.56
CA ARG A 19 11.82 -1.26 -8.40
C ARG A 19 11.66 0.06 -7.66
N GLN A 20 10.67 0.88 -8.01
CA GLN A 20 10.49 2.20 -7.39
C GLN A 20 10.05 2.08 -5.93
N LEU A 21 9.14 1.19 -5.64
CA LEU A 21 8.60 0.97 -4.29
C LEU A 21 9.56 0.15 -3.40
N GLY A 22 10.47 -0.63 -4.00
CA GLY A 22 11.37 -1.53 -3.29
C GLY A 22 10.66 -2.77 -2.76
N VAL A 23 9.81 -3.37 -3.61
CA VAL A 23 9.14 -4.63 -3.28
C VAL A 23 10.18 -5.73 -3.04
N GLY A 24 10.08 -6.40 -1.90
CA GLY A 24 11.07 -7.41 -1.47
C GLY A 24 12.31 -6.85 -0.78
N GLU A 25 12.55 -5.52 -0.83
CA GLU A 25 13.61 -4.83 -0.09
C GLU A 25 13.08 -4.13 1.16
N SER A 26 11.87 -3.56 1.07
CA SER A 26 11.22 -2.87 2.19
C SER A 26 10.04 -3.73 2.68
N PHE A 27 10.10 -4.19 3.92
CA PHE A 27 9.10 -5.13 4.45
C PHE A 27 7.70 -4.52 4.52
N ASP A 28 7.60 -3.20 4.67
CA ASP A 28 6.35 -2.47 4.78
C ASP A 28 5.64 -2.26 3.43
N VAL A 29 6.30 -2.55 2.31
CA VAL A 29 5.70 -2.50 0.98
C VAL A 29 5.13 -3.87 0.64
N LEU A 30 3.82 -3.99 0.74
CA LEU A 30 3.12 -5.23 0.43
C LEU A 30 2.71 -5.26 -1.04
N TYR A 31 2.99 -6.38 -1.67
CA TYR A 31 2.60 -6.69 -3.02
C TYR A 31 1.84 -8.01 -3.06
N ARG A 32 0.76 -8.04 -3.80
CA ARG A 32 -0.02 -9.27 -4.01
C ARG A 32 -0.50 -9.42 -5.46
N ASN A 33 -0.18 -10.56 -6.07
CA ASN A 33 -0.84 -11.01 -7.29
C ASN A 33 -2.23 -11.55 -6.95
N VAL A 34 -3.21 -11.16 -7.75
CA VAL A 34 -4.57 -11.68 -7.69
C VAL A 34 -5.08 -11.93 -9.10
N GLU A 35 -5.98 -12.89 -9.26
CA GLU A 35 -6.73 -13.10 -10.49
C GLU A 35 -8.15 -12.56 -10.28
N ILE A 36 -8.58 -11.64 -11.14
CA ILE A 36 -9.91 -11.03 -11.09
C ILE A 36 -10.58 -11.28 -12.45
N GLY A 37 -11.66 -12.07 -12.48
CA GLY A 37 -12.37 -12.38 -13.72
C GLY A 37 -11.48 -12.96 -14.81
N LYS A 38 -10.52 -13.82 -14.47
CA LYS A 38 -9.52 -14.40 -15.37
C LYS A 38 -8.46 -13.42 -15.92
N LYS A 39 -8.43 -12.17 -15.44
CA LYS A 39 -7.33 -11.24 -15.69
C LYS A 39 -6.35 -11.23 -14.54
N ASN A 40 -5.05 -11.19 -14.86
CA ASN A 40 -4.02 -10.96 -13.84
C ASN A 40 -4.12 -9.54 -13.31
N ALA A 41 -3.96 -9.39 -12.01
CA ALA A 41 -3.94 -8.10 -11.33
C ALA A 41 -2.85 -8.04 -10.26
N ALA A 42 -2.35 -6.85 -10.03
CA ALA A 42 -1.33 -6.54 -9.03
C ALA A 42 -1.89 -5.52 -8.02
N LEU A 43 -1.81 -5.86 -6.75
CA LEU A 43 -2.22 -5.01 -5.65
C LEU A 43 -0.99 -4.55 -4.86
N TYR A 44 -0.86 -3.23 -4.65
CA TYR A 44 0.21 -2.61 -3.87
C TYR A 44 -0.36 -1.83 -2.70
N MET A 45 0.23 -1.97 -1.53
CA MET A 45 -0.20 -1.27 -0.31
C MET A 45 0.96 -1.16 0.69
N ILE A 46 0.79 -0.31 1.70
CA ILE A 46 1.73 -0.19 2.82
C ILE A 46 1.14 -0.91 4.04
N ASP A 47 1.96 -1.75 4.67
CA ASP A 47 1.61 -2.45 5.90
C ASP A 47 1.28 -1.47 7.03
N GLY A 48 0.22 -1.77 7.77
CA GLY A 48 -0.25 -0.92 8.86
C GLY A 48 -1.03 0.33 8.43
N PHE A 49 -1.25 0.58 7.13
CA PHE A 49 -2.03 1.74 6.64
C PHE A 49 -3.46 1.41 6.24
N CYS A 50 -3.82 0.14 6.20
CA CYS A 50 -5.18 -0.31 5.97
C CYS A 50 -5.56 -1.34 7.03
N LYS A 51 -6.83 -1.37 7.43
CA LYS A 51 -7.33 -2.42 8.33
C LYS A 51 -7.41 -3.75 7.57
N ASP A 52 -6.92 -4.81 8.19
CA ASP A 52 -6.93 -6.17 7.62
C ASP A 52 -8.34 -6.60 7.19
N GLU A 53 -9.36 -6.27 7.98
CA GLU A 53 -10.76 -6.57 7.68
C GLU A 53 -11.26 -5.91 6.39
N VAL A 54 -10.81 -4.67 6.12
CA VAL A 54 -11.17 -3.95 4.89
C VAL A 54 -10.50 -4.61 3.70
N MET A 55 -9.20 -4.89 3.81
CA MET A 55 -8.43 -5.55 2.77
C MET A 55 -8.95 -6.95 2.47
N GLN A 56 -9.29 -7.72 3.51
CA GLN A 56 -9.87 -9.04 3.36
C GLN A 56 -11.20 -8.99 2.58
N LYS A 57 -12.08 -8.05 2.90
CA LYS A 57 -13.36 -7.89 2.18
C LYS A 57 -13.16 -7.49 0.72
N LEU A 58 -12.23 -6.56 0.43
CA LEU A 58 -11.88 -6.19 -0.94
C LEU A 58 -11.37 -7.39 -1.74
N LEU A 59 -10.44 -8.15 -1.18
CA LEU A 59 -9.89 -9.34 -1.82
C LEU A 59 -10.94 -10.43 -2.04
N GLN A 60 -11.81 -10.70 -1.06
CA GLN A 60 -12.90 -11.65 -1.20
C GLN A 60 -13.84 -11.25 -2.34
N HIS A 61 -14.17 -9.96 -2.42
CA HIS A 61 -15.00 -9.43 -3.50
C HIS A 61 -14.33 -9.61 -4.87
N PHE A 62 -13.07 -9.21 -5.02
CA PHE A 62 -12.34 -9.30 -6.28
C PHE A 62 -12.16 -10.73 -6.78
N ILE A 63 -11.85 -11.67 -5.88
CA ILE A 63 -11.70 -13.09 -6.22
C ILE A 63 -13.05 -13.71 -6.67
N GLY A 64 -14.17 -13.18 -6.17
CA GLY A 64 -15.51 -13.64 -6.53
C GLY A 64 -16.02 -13.15 -7.89
N ILE A 65 -15.34 -12.20 -8.55
CA ILE A 65 -15.73 -11.65 -9.85
C ILE A 65 -15.48 -12.69 -10.95
N THR A 66 -16.48 -12.94 -11.79
CA THR A 66 -16.36 -13.84 -12.95
C THR A 66 -15.87 -13.12 -14.20
N LYS A 67 -15.42 -13.87 -15.20
CA LYS A 67 -14.96 -13.32 -16.47
C LYS A 67 -16.02 -12.49 -17.18
N GLU A 68 -17.26 -12.93 -17.10
CA GLU A 68 -18.41 -12.29 -17.77
C GLU A 68 -18.79 -10.96 -17.12
N GLN A 69 -18.38 -10.74 -15.87
CA GLN A 69 -18.61 -9.49 -15.14
C GLN A 69 -17.51 -8.47 -15.36
N MET A 70 -16.39 -8.86 -15.99
CA MET A 70 -15.23 -7.98 -16.14
C MET A 70 -15.51 -6.85 -17.13
N PRO A 71 -15.38 -5.58 -16.67
CA PRO A 71 -15.47 -4.42 -17.54
C PRO A 71 -14.32 -4.33 -18.54
N GLU A 72 -14.50 -3.50 -19.56
CA GLU A 72 -13.48 -3.32 -20.60
C GLU A 72 -12.30 -2.47 -20.11
N ASP A 73 -12.55 -1.52 -19.23
CA ASP A 73 -11.54 -0.58 -18.73
C ASP A 73 -11.58 -0.34 -17.22
N ALA A 74 -10.57 0.40 -16.74
CA ALA A 74 -10.42 0.73 -15.33
C ALA A 74 -11.54 1.66 -14.82
N ALA A 75 -12.09 2.52 -15.69
CA ALA A 75 -13.13 3.46 -15.29
C ALA A 75 -14.47 2.75 -15.03
N GLU A 76 -14.81 1.78 -15.85
CA GLU A 76 -15.98 0.93 -15.60
C GLU A 76 -15.76 0.03 -14.39
N MET A 77 -14.58 -0.58 -14.27
CA MET A 77 -14.21 -1.40 -13.10
C MET A 77 -14.36 -0.63 -11.80
N SER A 78 -13.85 0.60 -11.74
CA SER A 78 -13.91 1.44 -10.53
C SER A 78 -15.34 1.76 -10.12
N ARG A 79 -16.25 1.97 -11.08
CA ARG A 79 -17.64 2.33 -10.81
C ARG A 79 -18.54 1.14 -10.49
N GLN A 80 -18.27 -0.02 -11.10
CA GLN A 80 -19.19 -1.15 -11.02
C GLN A 80 -18.74 -2.22 -10.03
N LEU A 81 -17.42 -2.41 -9.87
CA LEU A 81 -16.89 -3.56 -9.17
C LEU A 81 -15.94 -3.24 -8.02
N VAL A 82 -15.63 -1.97 -7.76
CA VAL A 82 -14.86 -1.61 -6.55
C VAL A 82 -15.81 -1.18 -5.45
N PRO A 83 -16.02 -2.00 -4.40
CA PRO A 83 -17.00 -1.73 -3.35
C PRO A 83 -16.40 -0.80 -2.28
N TYR A 84 -15.92 0.39 -2.69
CA TYR A 84 -15.34 1.38 -1.80
C TYR A 84 -15.71 2.80 -2.23
N GLY A 85 -15.86 3.71 -1.25
CA GLY A 85 -16.39 5.05 -1.50
C GLY A 85 -15.39 6.05 -2.09
N GLU A 86 -14.10 5.88 -1.79
CA GLU A 86 -13.04 6.78 -2.27
C GLU A 86 -12.15 6.03 -3.25
N VAL A 87 -12.43 6.20 -4.55
CA VAL A 87 -11.73 5.52 -5.65
C VAL A 87 -11.39 6.54 -6.73
N ASP A 88 -10.11 6.61 -7.10
CA ASP A 88 -9.57 7.45 -8.16
C ASP A 88 -8.90 6.60 -9.25
N LEU A 89 -8.70 7.20 -10.43
CA LEU A 89 -7.98 6.61 -11.53
C LEU A 89 -6.67 7.36 -11.79
N CYS A 90 -5.61 6.62 -12.07
CA CYS A 90 -4.31 7.19 -12.34
C CYS A 90 -3.61 6.51 -13.51
N GLY A 91 -3.20 7.30 -14.52
CA GLY A 91 -2.44 6.83 -15.68
C GLY A 91 -0.93 7.05 -15.58
N ASP A 92 -0.41 7.52 -14.44
CA ASP A 92 1.01 7.85 -14.22
C ASP A 92 1.58 6.96 -13.12
N LEU A 93 2.57 6.13 -13.46
CA LEU A 93 3.22 5.20 -12.53
C LEU A 93 3.98 5.92 -11.40
N ASP A 94 4.55 7.11 -11.67
CA ASP A 94 5.23 7.90 -10.64
C ASP A 94 4.23 8.43 -9.61
N GLU A 95 3.05 8.86 -10.07
CA GLU A 95 1.97 9.27 -9.18
C GLU A 95 1.43 8.07 -8.38
N ILE A 96 1.25 6.91 -9.02
CA ILE A 96 0.86 5.68 -8.31
C ILE A 96 1.86 5.36 -7.20
N CYS A 97 3.17 5.44 -7.45
CA CYS A 97 4.19 5.25 -6.41
C CYS A 97 3.98 6.23 -5.23
N ARG A 98 3.75 7.52 -5.51
CA ARG A 98 3.51 8.54 -4.47
C ARG A 98 2.26 8.24 -3.64
N GLN A 99 1.17 7.82 -4.31
CA GLN A 99 -0.08 7.46 -3.65
C GLN A 99 0.09 6.22 -2.77
N VAL A 100 0.77 5.18 -3.26
CA VAL A 100 1.08 3.99 -2.44
C VAL A 100 1.91 4.37 -1.23
N MET A 101 2.98 5.18 -1.38
CA MET A 101 3.78 5.65 -0.25
C MET A 101 3.00 6.54 0.73
N SER A 102 1.89 7.13 0.31
CA SER A 102 0.96 7.83 1.20
C SER A 102 -0.05 6.90 1.87
N GLY A 103 -0.09 5.62 1.49
CA GLY A 103 -0.95 4.59 2.07
C GLY A 103 -2.20 4.24 1.26
N VAL A 104 -2.37 4.84 0.08
CA VAL A 104 -3.45 4.45 -0.84
C VAL A 104 -3.14 3.07 -1.43
N THR A 105 -4.14 2.22 -1.52
CA THR A 105 -4.00 0.92 -2.19
C THR A 105 -4.12 1.10 -3.70
N ALA A 106 -3.15 0.60 -4.45
CA ALA A 106 -3.17 0.65 -5.91
C ALA A 106 -3.46 -0.74 -6.49
N LEU A 107 -4.42 -0.81 -7.40
CA LEU A 107 -4.80 -2.00 -8.15
C LEU A 107 -4.54 -1.77 -9.64
N LEU A 108 -3.70 -2.62 -10.25
CA LEU A 108 -3.42 -2.63 -11.69
C LEU A 108 -3.89 -3.94 -12.27
N LEU A 109 -4.51 -3.89 -13.45
CA LEU A 109 -5.03 -5.06 -14.15
C LEU A 109 -4.40 -5.20 -15.54
N GLU A 110 -4.24 -6.43 -15.97
CA GLU A 110 -3.85 -6.75 -17.35
C GLU A 110 -4.86 -6.19 -18.36
N GLY A 111 -4.35 -5.48 -19.37
CA GLY A 111 -5.15 -4.87 -20.42
C GLY A 111 -5.72 -3.48 -20.07
N TYR A 112 -5.50 -2.96 -18.86
CA TYR A 112 -5.96 -1.61 -18.48
C TYR A 112 -4.81 -0.59 -18.56
N GLU A 113 -5.12 0.61 -19.04
CA GLU A 113 -4.15 1.71 -19.20
C GLU A 113 -4.19 2.71 -18.04
N GLN A 114 -4.93 2.40 -16.99
CA GLN A 114 -4.99 3.18 -15.75
C GLN A 114 -4.97 2.24 -14.55
N GLY A 115 -4.28 2.65 -13.49
CA GLY A 115 -4.38 2.04 -12.17
C GLY A 115 -5.60 2.58 -11.42
N ILE A 116 -6.20 1.74 -10.59
CA ILE A 116 -7.31 2.08 -9.69
C ILE A 116 -6.71 2.33 -8.31
N LEU A 117 -6.92 3.52 -7.78
CA LEU A 117 -6.45 3.94 -6.47
C LEU A 117 -7.62 3.87 -5.47
N ILE A 118 -7.49 3.06 -4.43
CA ILE A 118 -8.52 2.83 -3.42
C ILE A 118 -8.02 3.44 -2.10
N ASP A 119 -8.63 4.53 -1.66
CA ASP A 119 -8.24 5.20 -0.41
C ASP A 119 -8.90 4.57 0.80
N ALA A 120 -8.41 3.39 1.19
CA ALA A 120 -8.83 2.66 2.37
C ALA A 120 -7.93 2.93 3.59
N ARG A 121 -7.28 4.09 3.63
CA ARG A 121 -6.30 4.43 4.67
C ARG A 121 -6.94 4.49 6.05
N THR A 122 -6.29 3.81 6.98
CA THR A 122 -6.54 3.95 8.40
C THR A 122 -5.19 4.02 9.10
N TYR A 123 -4.71 5.23 9.33
CA TYR A 123 -3.42 5.37 10.01
C TYR A 123 -3.50 4.86 11.45
N PRO A 124 -2.44 4.15 11.93
CA PRO A 124 -2.32 3.84 13.33
C PRO A 124 -2.40 5.15 14.13
N ALA A 125 -3.38 5.26 14.97
CA ALA A 125 -3.53 6.40 15.87
C ALA A 125 -3.69 5.86 17.30
N ARG A 126 -2.98 6.46 18.26
CA ARG A 126 -3.29 6.25 19.67
C ARG A 126 -4.71 6.72 19.93
N SER A 127 -5.45 6.01 20.77
CA SER A 127 -6.50 6.65 21.55
C SER A 127 -5.89 7.87 22.27
N VAL A 128 -6.60 9.00 22.26
CA VAL A 128 -6.12 10.29 22.76
C VAL A 128 -5.55 10.16 24.18
N GLY A 129 -4.24 10.00 24.30
CA GLY A 129 -3.49 9.95 25.54
C GLY A 129 -2.14 10.62 25.33
N GLU A 130 -1.90 11.75 25.95
CA GLU A 130 -0.54 12.34 26.00
C GLU A 130 0.36 11.48 26.88
N PRO A 131 1.66 11.28 26.54
CA PRO A 131 2.62 10.66 27.44
C PRO A 131 2.70 11.46 28.75
N GLU A 132 2.54 10.81 29.88
CA GLU A 132 2.50 11.50 31.18
C GLU A 132 3.81 12.18 31.58
N LYS A 133 4.94 11.77 31.03
CA LYS A 133 6.27 12.14 31.53
C LYS A 133 7.17 12.99 30.63
N ASP A 134 6.89 13.13 29.33
CA ASP A 134 7.72 13.95 28.44
C ASP A 134 6.85 14.76 27.47
N LYS A 135 6.12 15.73 28.02
CA LYS A 135 5.29 16.64 27.22
C LYS A 135 6.18 17.63 26.47
N VAL A 136 6.27 17.51 25.16
CA VAL A 136 6.86 18.54 24.30
C VAL A 136 5.84 19.67 24.07
N LEU A 137 6.23 20.90 24.38
CA LEU A 137 5.41 22.09 24.16
C LEU A 137 5.17 22.39 22.68
N ARG A 138 6.08 21.96 21.81
CA ARG A 138 5.99 22.10 20.33
C ARG A 138 6.64 20.87 19.67
N GLY A 139 5.98 20.31 18.66
CA GLY A 139 6.49 19.18 17.89
C GLY A 139 5.51 18.01 17.79
N SER A 140 6.00 16.88 17.30
CA SER A 140 5.19 15.68 17.19
C SER A 140 4.84 15.10 18.56
N LYS A 141 3.55 14.87 18.75
CA LYS A 141 3.02 14.21 19.97
C LYS A 141 2.94 12.69 19.84
N ASP A 142 3.36 12.13 18.70
CA ASP A 142 3.37 10.68 18.49
C ASP A 142 4.61 10.08 19.15
N GLY A 143 4.42 9.10 20.00
CA GLY A 143 5.48 8.28 20.58
C GLY A 143 5.41 6.87 20.02
N PHE A 144 6.54 6.15 20.05
CA PHE A 144 6.55 4.74 19.72
C PHE A 144 5.75 3.93 20.73
N VAL A 145 5.23 2.82 20.25
CA VAL A 145 4.46 1.82 21.01
C VAL A 145 5.19 0.49 20.97
N GLU A 146 4.68 -0.52 21.68
CA GLU A 146 5.32 -1.82 21.79
C GLU A 146 5.40 -2.59 20.47
N THR A 147 4.49 -2.28 19.52
CA THR A 147 4.41 -2.99 18.24
C THR A 147 5.26 -2.32 17.16
N ILE A 148 6.25 -3.04 16.65
CA ILE A 148 7.23 -2.53 15.68
C ILE A 148 6.56 -2.07 14.37
N VAL A 149 5.53 -2.78 13.87
CA VAL A 149 4.80 -2.41 12.65
C VAL A 149 4.10 -1.07 12.81
N PHE A 150 3.51 -0.76 13.96
CA PHE A 150 2.94 0.56 14.22
C PHE A 150 4.00 1.66 14.22
N ASN A 151 5.17 1.39 14.78
CA ASN A 151 6.26 2.36 14.84
C ASN A 151 6.80 2.68 13.43
N THR A 152 6.98 1.65 12.60
CA THR A 152 7.41 1.83 11.22
C THR A 152 6.36 2.55 10.38
N ALA A 153 5.07 2.25 10.57
CA ALA A 153 3.97 2.96 9.92
C ALA A 153 3.92 4.44 10.32
N LEU A 154 4.21 4.80 11.59
CA LEU A 154 4.32 6.21 12.02
C LEU A 154 5.46 6.93 11.29
N ILE A 155 6.60 6.26 11.08
CA ILE A 155 7.74 6.82 10.34
C ILE A 155 7.38 6.97 8.86
N ARG A 156 6.82 5.92 8.23
CA ARG A 156 6.40 5.94 6.82
C ARG A 156 5.38 7.03 6.55
N ARG A 157 4.44 7.27 7.46
CA ARG A 157 3.45 8.36 7.34
C ARG A 157 4.09 9.73 7.19
N ARG A 158 5.26 9.94 7.79
CA ARG A 158 6.02 11.21 7.74
C ARG A 158 7.01 11.26 6.59
N ILE A 159 7.65 10.14 6.30
CA ILE A 159 8.67 10.01 5.25
C ILE A 159 8.09 9.15 4.15
N ARG A 160 7.34 9.77 3.24
CA ARG A 160 6.67 9.11 2.10
C ARG A 160 7.60 8.97 0.90
N SER A 161 8.87 8.68 1.15
CA SER A 161 9.89 8.54 0.11
C SER A 161 10.03 7.10 -0.33
N THR A 162 10.09 6.89 -1.64
CA THR A 162 10.45 5.60 -2.24
C THR A 162 11.91 5.22 -1.98
N GLN A 163 12.73 6.16 -1.51
CA GLN A 163 14.13 5.88 -1.14
C GLN A 163 14.28 5.32 0.27
N LEU A 164 13.31 5.54 1.16
CA LEU A 164 13.35 4.96 2.49
C LEU A 164 13.06 3.47 2.40
N ARG A 165 14.02 2.66 2.85
CA ARG A 165 13.90 1.20 3.00
C ARG A 165 13.75 0.83 4.47
N MET A 166 12.97 -0.19 4.72
CA MET A 166 12.74 -0.73 6.06
C MET A 166 12.99 -2.24 6.02
N GLU A 167 14.03 -2.70 6.66
CA GLU A 167 14.43 -4.11 6.70
C GLU A 167 14.12 -4.72 8.05
N MET A 168 13.38 -5.83 8.06
CA MET A 168 13.07 -6.57 9.28
C MET A 168 14.13 -7.63 9.51
N LEU A 169 14.76 -7.59 10.66
CA LEU A 169 15.80 -8.50 11.10
C LEU A 169 15.42 -9.15 12.44
N GLN A 170 16.06 -10.25 12.77
CA GLN A 170 15.96 -10.85 14.09
C GLN A 170 17.32 -10.88 14.78
N ALA A 171 17.35 -10.50 16.05
CA ALA A 171 18.56 -10.52 16.87
C ALA A 171 18.37 -11.36 18.15
N GLY A 172 19.48 -11.92 18.62
CA GLY A 172 19.51 -12.78 19.79
C GLY A 172 19.28 -14.26 19.47
N LYS A 173 20.24 -15.09 19.86
CA LYS A 173 20.21 -16.55 19.62
C LYS A 173 19.02 -17.24 20.28
N THR A 174 18.54 -16.70 21.38
CA THR A 174 17.45 -17.28 22.18
C THR A 174 16.16 -16.46 22.11
N SER A 175 16.28 -15.12 22.10
CA SER A 175 15.13 -14.24 22.12
C SER A 175 14.48 -14.04 20.76
N HIS A 176 15.27 -14.15 19.66
CA HIS A 176 14.81 -13.88 18.30
C HIS A 176 14.01 -12.57 18.20
N THR A 177 14.52 -11.52 18.87
CA THR A 177 13.84 -10.22 18.95
C THR A 177 13.82 -9.56 17.58
N ASP A 178 12.64 -9.11 17.14
CA ASP A 178 12.49 -8.38 15.89
C ASP A 178 13.11 -6.99 15.99
N ILE A 179 13.91 -6.64 15.00
CA ILE A 179 14.57 -5.34 14.84
C ILE A 179 14.22 -4.81 13.46
N CYS A 180 13.83 -3.55 13.35
CA CYS A 180 13.67 -2.89 12.08
C CYS A 180 14.83 -1.92 11.82
N LEU A 181 15.54 -2.12 10.73
CA LEU A 181 16.56 -1.22 10.23
C LEU A 181 15.95 -0.30 9.17
N LEU A 182 16.16 1.01 9.35
CA LEU A 182 15.68 2.03 8.42
C LEU A 182 16.87 2.74 7.77
N TYR A 183 16.89 2.84 6.44
CA TYR A 183 17.97 3.50 5.69
C TYR A 183 17.49 4.06 4.34
#